data_189bc3cec2cab6d9bf13fb00beab6148
#
_entry.id   189bc3cec2cab6d9bf13fb00beab6148
#
_cell.length_a   1.000
_cell.length_b   1.000
_cell.length_c   1.000
_cell.angle_alpha   90.00
_cell.angle_beta   90.00
_cell.angle_gamma   90.00
#
_symmetry.space_group_name_H-M   'P 1'
#
loop_
_entity.id
_entity.type
_entity.pdbx_description
1 polymer ?
#
loop_
_entity_poly.entity_id
_entity_poly.type
_entity_poly.pdbx_seq_one_letter_code
_entity_poly.pdbx_strand_id
1 'polypeptide(L)'
;MKRLVILPILLLAFSFMSVQVVAQQQDEGPEWHPDLTNDWTPVEDSVYTGAPGEAPSDAIVLFDGTDLSEWTSAPGYFADIPRVPEYLDAIDQDHGEAPWSVEEGVMTVVPGSGNIMTRQTFGDVQLHVEWRTPEEIDGDGQGRGNSGVFLMGLYEIQVLDSWQNETYSNGQAGSIYKQKAPMVNASKAPGEWQSYDIFFERPHFDDDGSVIKPAYVTVLHNGVLIHHRQKLQGPTVYIGLSKYMPHDSKMPIGLQDHGDYVSFRNIWVREL
;
A
#
# COMPACT_ATOMS: atom_id res chain seq x y z
N MET A 1 -21.28 102.57 56.09
CA MET A 1 -20.90 102.64 54.70
C MET A 1 -19.97 101.46 54.43
N LYS A 2 -20.54 100.38 53.85
CA LYS A 2 -19.75 99.17 53.53
C LYS A 2 -19.52 99.18 51.99
N ARG A 3 -18.28 99.22 51.57
CA ARG A 3 -17.91 99.16 50.17
C ARG A 3 -17.91 97.71 49.71
N LEU A 4 -18.67 97.46 48.66
CA LEU A 4 -18.75 96.13 47.99
C LEU A 4 -17.61 96.13 46.99
N VAL A 5 -16.71 95.15 47.13
CA VAL A 5 -15.66 94.83 46.16
C VAL A 5 -16.16 93.74 45.25
N ILE A 6 -16.31 94.05 43.99
CA ILE A 6 -16.69 93.06 42.95
C ILE A 6 -15.38 92.54 42.35
N LEU A 7 -15.15 91.27 42.50
CA LEU A 7 -14.00 90.56 41.90
C LEU A 7 -14.45 89.96 40.53
N PRO A 8 -13.73 90.12 39.46
CA PRO A 8 -14.08 89.57 38.16
C PRO A 8 -13.73 88.09 38.14
N ILE A 9 -14.69 87.23 37.78
CA ILE A 9 -14.49 85.83 37.53
C ILE A 9 -13.87 85.68 36.14
N LEU A 10 -12.63 85.17 36.10
CA LEU A 10 -11.96 84.83 34.87
C LEU A 10 -12.43 83.42 34.42
N LEU A 11 -13.23 83.36 33.34
CA LEU A 11 -13.62 82.08 32.71
C LEU A 11 -12.44 81.56 31.90
N LEU A 12 -11.80 80.49 32.41
CA LEU A 12 -10.89 79.69 31.60
C LEU A 12 -11.70 78.75 30.69
N ALA A 13 -11.65 79.04 29.40
CA ALA A 13 -12.17 78.07 28.38
C ALA A 13 -11.17 76.96 28.20
N PHE A 14 -11.50 75.75 28.69
CA PHE A 14 -10.79 74.54 28.35
C PHE A 14 -11.24 74.06 26.96
N SER A 15 -10.37 74.26 25.94
CA SER A 15 -10.52 73.57 24.63
C SER A 15 -10.22 72.09 24.81
N PHE A 16 -11.26 71.25 24.78
CA PHE A 16 -11.09 69.79 24.61
C PHE A 16 -10.65 69.59 23.16
N MET A 17 -9.36 69.32 22.94
CA MET A 17 -8.87 68.69 21.73
C MET A 17 -9.26 67.22 21.78
N SER A 18 -10.29 66.81 21.06
CA SER A 18 -10.61 65.43 20.81
C SER A 18 -9.52 64.83 19.93
N VAL A 19 -8.61 64.09 20.53
CA VAL A 19 -7.71 63.22 19.78
C VAL A 19 -8.56 62.11 19.20
N GLN A 20 -8.90 62.18 17.92
CA GLN A 20 -9.43 61.04 17.20
C GLN A 20 -8.26 60.06 17.06
N VAL A 21 -8.29 58.98 17.85
CA VAL A 21 -7.51 57.79 17.60
C VAL A 21 -8.13 57.17 16.34
N VAL A 22 -7.55 57.47 15.19
CA VAL A 22 -7.79 56.69 13.99
C VAL A 22 -7.16 55.34 14.29
N ALA A 23 -7.98 54.36 14.66
CA ALA A 23 -7.56 52.97 14.64
C ALA A 23 -7.10 52.71 13.20
N GLN A 24 -5.79 52.60 12.99
CA GLN A 24 -5.27 51.96 11.78
C GLN A 24 -5.85 50.57 11.77
N GLN A 25 -6.84 50.32 10.94
CA GLN A 25 -7.19 48.99 10.48
C GLN A 25 -5.90 48.50 9.84
N GLN A 26 -5.14 47.65 10.54
CA GLN A 26 -4.13 46.84 9.90
C GLN A 26 -4.90 46.06 8.86
N ASP A 27 -4.67 46.39 7.61
CA ASP A 27 -5.06 45.59 6.47
C ASP A 27 -4.22 44.31 6.63
N GLU A 28 -4.77 43.31 7.37
CA GLU A 28 -4.20 41.97 7.39
C GLU A 28 -4.36 41.49 5.96
N GLY A 29 -3.27 41.61 5.20
CA GLY A 29 -3.25 41.20 3.80
C GLY A 29 -3.80 39.82 3.63
N PRO A 30 -4.18 39.40 2.41
CA PRO A 30 -4.81 38.10 2.12
C PRO A 30 -4.09 36.91 2.71
N GLU A 31 -2.80 37.03 2.99
CA GLU A 31 -1.96 35.98 3.58
C GLU A 31 -2.38 35.54 5.00
N TRP A 32 -3.13 36.36 5.72
CA TRP A 32 -3.51 36.14 7.12
C TRP A 32 -4.99 35.79 7.31
N HIS A 33 -5.75 35.69 6.22
CA HIS A 33 -7.16 35.31 6.29
C HIS A 33 -7.30 33.80 6.27
N PRO A 34 -7.87 33.16 7.30
CA PRO A 34 -7.97 31.69 7.37
C PRO A 34 -8.65 31.06 6.15
N ASP A 35 -9.64 31.72 5.58
CA ASP A 35 -10.43 31.20 4.47
C ASP A 35 -9.66 31.16 3.13
N LEU A 36 -8.51 31.84 3.01
CA LEU A 36 -7.72 31.83 1.78
C LEU A 36 -7.03 30.50 1.50
N THR A 37 -6.89 29.66 2.51
CA THR A 37 -6.30 28.31 2.40
C THR A 37 -7.35 27.22 2.48
N ASN A 38 -8.64 27.58 2.60
CA ASN A 38 -9.73 26.60 2.59
C ASN A 38 -9.94 26.13 1.16
N ASP A 39 -9.75 24.84 0.93
CA ASP A 39 -10.11 24.17 -0.32
C ASP A 39 -11.47 23.49 -0.15
N TRP A 40 -12.46 23.92 -0.94
CA TRP A 40 -13.82 23.42 -0.90
C TRP A 40 -14.11 22.41 -2.02
N THR A 41 -13.11 22.15 -2.85
CA THR A 41 -13.24 21.24 -4.00
C THR A 41 -11.90 20.56 -4.28
N PRO A 42 -11.89 19.25 -4.65
CA PRO A 42 -13.08 18.39 -4.74
C PRO A 42 -13.66 18.03 -3.36
N VAL A 43 -14.90 17.63 -3.33
CA VAL A 43 -15.51 16.98 -2.16
C VAL A 43 -15.25 15.48 -2.31
N GLU A 44 -14.61 14.89 -1.34
CA GLU A 44 -14.25 13.47 -1.34
C GLU A 44 -15.50 12.60 -1.27
N ASP A 45 -15.49 11.49 -1.99
CA ASP A 45 -16.52 10.46 -1.89
C ASP A 45 -16.47 9.77 -0.51
N SER A 46 -17.63 9.47 0.03
CA SER A 46 -17.70 8.74 1.29
C SER A 46 -17.50 7.25 1.04
N VAL A 47 -16.54 6.65 1.73
CA VAL A 47 -16.24 5.23 1.71
C VAL A 47 -16.67 4.59 3.04
N TYR A 48 -17.49 3.54 2.95
CA TYR A 48 -17.78 2.70 4.11
C TYR A 48 -16.62 1.74 4.36
N THR A 49 -16.06 1.77 5.55
CA THR A 49 -14.83 1.04 5.87
C THR A 49 -15.06 -0.40 6.35
N GLY A 50 -16.32 -0.78 6.63
CA GLY A 50 -16.62 -2.10 7.18
C GLY A 50 -16.06 -2.34 8.60
N ALA A 51 -16.09 -3.57 9.05
CA ALA A 51 -15.37 -4.03 10.23
C ALA A 51 -13.86 -4.17 9.94
N PRO A 52 -13.00 -4.25 10.95
CA PRO A 52 -11.57 -4.48 10.74
C PRO A 52 -11.30 -5.70 9.85
N GLY A 53 -10.60 -5.49 8.74
CA GLY A 53 -10.29 -6.52 7.74
C GLY A 53 -11.34 -6.69 6.64
N GLU A 54 -12.55 -6.13 6.75
CA GLU A 54 -13.52 -6.13 5.66
C GLU A 54 -13.07 -5.19 4.52
N ALA A 55 -13.46 -5.54 3.30
CA ALA A 55 -13.21 -4.72 2.13
C ALA A 55 -13.96 -3.38 2.23
N PRO A 56 -13.31 -2.23 2.03
CA PRO A 56 -14.00 -0.96 1.89
C PRO A 56 -14.98 -0.97 0.71
N SER A 57 -16.00 -0.11 0.77
CA SER A 57 -17.08 -0.11 -0.23
C SER A 57 -16.63 0.27 -1.66
N ASP A 58 -15.46 0.85 -1.82
CA ASP A 58 -14.81 1.20 -3.08
C ASP A 58 -13.72 0.20 -3.49
N ALA A 59 -13.55 -0.90 -2.75
CA ALA A 59 -12.61 -1.95 -3.09
C ALA A 59 -13.19 -2.93 -4.13
N ILE A 60 -12.29 -3.46 -4.94
CA ILE A 60 -12.53 -4.61 -5.80
C ILE A 60 -12.18 -5.85 -4.99
N VAL A 61 -13.17 -6.72 -4.76
CA VAL A 61 -12.95 -7.97 -4.03
C VAL A 61 -12.40 -9.01 -4.98
N LEU A 62 -11.20 -9.51 -4.71
CA LEU A 62 -10.52 -10.53 -5.51
C LEU A 62 -10.78 -11.94 -5.00
N PHE A 63 -11.08 -12.10 -3.70
CA PHE A 63 -11.50 -13.37 -3.11
C PHE A 63 -12.30 -13.14 -1.84
N ASP A 64 -13.56 -13.53 -1.86
CA ASP A 64 -14.52 -13.42 -0.74
C ASP A 64 -14.79 -14.76 -0.04
N GLY A 65 -14.12 -15.82 -0.47
CA GLY A 65 -14.33 -17.18 0.04
C GLY A 65 -15.28 -18.04 -0.80
N THR A 66 -15.82 -17.53 -1.91
CA THR A 66 -16.81 -18.23 -2.71
C THR A 66 -16.17 -19.11 -3.78
N ASP A 67 -15.37 -18.53 -4.67
CA ASP A 67 -14.74 -19.22 -5.79
C ASP A 67 -13.49 -18.47 -6.31
N LEU A 68 -12.86 -19.00 -7.35
CA LEU A 68 -11.68 -18.44 -7.99
C LEU A 68 -12.00 -17.73 -9.33
N SER A 69 -13.22 -17.24 -9.53
CA SER A 69 -13.64 -16.62 -10.80
C SER A 69 -12.79 -15.38 -11.18
N GLU A 70 -12.25 -14.64 -10.18
CA GLU A 70 -11.36 -13.51 -10.39
C GLU A 70 -9.91 -13.92 -10.69
N TRP A 71 -9.60 -15.23 -10.64
CA TRP A 71 -8.27 -15.77 -10.81
C TRP A 71 -8.17 -16.67 -12.04
N THR A 72 -6.95 -16.80 -12.55
CA THR A 72 -6.58 -17.70 -13.62
C THR A 72 -5.23 -18.34 -13.30
N SER A 73 -4.88 -19.42 -13.96
CA SER A 73 -3.53 -19.97 -13.92
C SER A 73 -2.52 -18.92 -14.42
N ALA A 74 -1.33 -18.85 -13.84
CA ALA A 74 -0.30 -17.93 -14.27
C ALA A 74 0.74 -18.62 -15.18
N PRO A 75 1.31 -17.91 -16.18
CA PRO A 75 2.33 -18.49 -17.05
C PRO A 75 3.67 -18.63 -16.29
N GLY A 76 4.20 -19.85 -16.24
CA GLY A 76 5.57 -20.09 -15.78
C GLY A 76 5.85 -19.72 -14.33
N TYR A 77 7.11 -19.44 -14.05
CA TYR A 77 7.56 -19.08 -12.70
C TYR A 77 7.73 -17.56 -12.58
N PHE A 78 7.16 -17.01 -11.51
CA PHE A 78 7.55 -15.68 -11.02
C PHE A 78 9.03 -15.70 -10.60
N ALA A 79 9.68 -14.54 -10.61
CA ALA A 79 11.07 -14.37 -10.14
C ALA A 79 12.19 -15.03 -10.97
N ASP A 80 11.97 -15.40 -12.22
CA ASP A 80 13.04 -15.93 -13.10
C ASP A 80 13.43 -14.91 -14.18
N ILE A 81 14.48 -14.11 -13.93
CA ILE A 81 14.92 -13.05 -14.85
C ILE A 81 15.17 -13.50 -16.29
N PRO A 82 15.82 -14.64 -16.57
CA PRO A 82 16.02 -15.04 -17.96
C PRO A 82 14.72 -15.21 -18.74
N ARG A 83 13.60 -15.39 -18.03
CA ARG A 83 12.27 -15.62 -18.59
C ARG A 83 11.29 -14.47 -18.42
N VAL A 84 11.71 -13.34 -17.81
CA VAL A 84 10.80 -12.18 -17.68
C VAL A 84 10.27 -11.70 -19.03
N PRO A 85 11.07 -11.60 -20.13
CA PRO A 85 10.52 -11.25 -21.43
C PRO A 85 9.46 -12.27 -21.89
N GLU A 86 9.73 -13.58 -21.77
CA GLU A 86 8.78 -14.64 -22.13
C GLU A 86 7.53 -14.61 -21.26
N TYR A 87 7.67 -14.26 -19.98
CA TYR A 87 6.56 -14.07 -19.06
C TYR A 87 5.71 -12.86 -19.46
N LEU A 88 6.32 -11.72 -19.82
CA LEU A 88 5.61 -10.54 -20.28
C LEU A 88 4.83 -10.80 -21.57
N ASP A 89 5.39 -11.60 -22.48
CA ASP A 89 4.71 -12.00 -23.71
C ASP A 89 3.52 -12.96 -23.47
N ALA A 90 3.56 -13.69 -22.36
CA ALA A 90 2.55 -14.70 -22.03
C ALA A 90 1.42 -14.17 -21.12
N ILE A 91 1.68 -13.15 -20.31
CA ILE A 91 0.79 -12.74 -19.21
C ILE A 91 -0.61 -12.31 -19.66
N ASP A 92 -0.75 -11.81 -20.88
CA ASP A 92 -2.03 -11.37 -21.46
C ASP A 92 -2.84 -12.51 -22.09
N GLN A 93 -2.35 -13.74 -22.05
CA GLN A 93 -3.03 -14.89 -22.61
C GLN A 93 -3.99 -15.50 -21.59
N ASP A 94 -5.05 -16.17 -22.07
CA ASP A 94 -5.89 -17.00 -21.20
C ASP A 94 -5.15 -18.29 -20.84
N HIS A 95 -4.89 -18.48 -19.55
CA HIS A 95 -4.21 -19.66 -19.00
C HIS A 95 -5.16 -20.67 -18.36
N GLY A 96 -6.48 -20.48 -18.55
CA GLY A 96 -7.52 -21.37 -18.02
C GLY A 96 -7.88 -21.04 -16.57
N GLU A 97 -8.49 -22.02 -15.90
CA GLU A 97 -8.95 -21.85 -14.50
C GLU A 97 -7.77 -21.91 -13.53
N ALA A 98 -7.89 -21.17 -12.42
CA ALA A 98 -6.93 -21.25 -11.32
C ALA A 98 -7.01 -22.65 -10.66
N PRO A 99 -5.90 -23.39 -10.54
CA PRO A 99 -5.92 -24.82 -10.14
C PRO A 99 -5.90 -25.03 -8.62
N TRP A 100 -6.07 -24.00 -7.83
CA TRP A 100 -6.03 -24.09 -6.36
C TRP A 100 -7.39 -24.54 -5.79
N SER A 101 -7.40 -25.08 -4.56
CA SER A 101 -8.63 -25.50 -3.91
C SER A 101 -9.31 -24.35 -3.16
N VAL A 102 -10.65 -24.41 -3.06
CA VAL A 102 -11.46 -23.53 -2.20
C VAL A 102 -12.30 -24.42 -1.29
N GLU A 103 -12.07 -24.32 0.02
CA GLU A 103 -12.82 -25.05 1.03
C GLU A 103 -13.09 -24.14 2.24
N GLU A 104 -14.32 -24.14 2.74
CA GLU A 104 -14.74 -23.35 3.93
C GLU A 104 -14.35 -21.86 3.88
N GLY A 105 -14.44 -21.25 2.70
CA GLY A 105 -14.11 -19.82 2.51
C GLY A 105 -12.61 -19.53 2.42
N VAL A 106 -11.79 -20.54 2.23
CA VAL A 106 -10.33 -20.46 2.18
C VAL A 106 -9.82 -20.99 0.85
N MET A 107 -9.01 -20.22 0.17
CA MET A 107 -8.24 -20.66 -1.00
C MET A 107 -6.90 -21.21 -0.54
N THR A 108 -6.52 -22.39 -1.02
CA THR A 108 -5.26 -23.05 -0.62
C THR A 108 -4.49 -23.52 -1.85
N VAL A 109 -3.18 -23.27 -1.81
CA VAL A 109 -2.25 -23.81 -2.81
C VAL A 109 -2.41 -25.30 -2.93
N VAL A 110 -2.51 -25.81 -4.15
CA VAL A 110 -2.34 -27.24 -4.47
C VAL A 110 -0.91 -27.43 -4.96
N PRO A 111 0.00 -28.00 -4.14
CA PRO A 111 1.40 -28.07 -4.47
C PRO A 111 1.70 -28.70 -5.84
N GLY A 112 2.47 -27.96 -6.65
CA GLY A 112 2.85 -28.38 -8.00
C GLY A 112 1.78 -28.10 -9.07
N SER A 113 0.66 -27.44 -8.73
CA SER A 113 -0.35 -27.05 -9.72
C SER A 113 0.00 -25.76 -10.48
N GLY A 114 0.96 -24.99 -9.97
CA GLY A 114 1.42 -23.73 -10.52
C GLY A 114 0.83 -22.50 -9.85
N ASN A 115 1.37 -21.37 -10.22
CA ASN A 115 0.97 -20.06 -9.73
C ASN A 115 -0.40 -19.65 -10.27
N ILE A 116 -1.04 -18.71 -9.57
CA ILE A 116 -2.28 -18.08 -10.03
C ILE A 116 -2.09 -16.56 -10.13
N MET A 117 -2.90 -15.92 -10.96
CA MET A 117 -2.92 -14.47 -11.11
C MET A 117 -4.34 -13.94 -11.29
N THR A 118 -4.54 -12.68 -10.98
CA THR A 118 -5.84 -12.02 -11.21
C THR A 118 -6.14 -11.89 -12.70
N ARG A 119 -7.41 -12.02 -13.09
CA ARG A 119 -7.86 -11.73 -14.45
C ARG A 119 -7.82 -10.23 -14.77
N GLN A 120 -8.12 -9.41 -13.75
CA GLN A 120 -8.00 -7.96 -13.85
C GLN A 120 -6.56 -7.53 -13.58
N THR A 121 -6.13 -6.47 -14.26
CA THR A 121 -4.79 -5.88 -14.14
C THR A 121 -4.83 -4.58 -13.33
N PHE A 122 -3.77 -4.31 -12.58
CA PHE A 122 -3.67 -3.20 -11.64
C PHE A 122 -2.33 -2.45 -11.78
N GLY A 123 -2.35 -1.16 -11.43
CA GLY A 123 -1.16 -0.31 -11.38
C GLY A 123 -0.79 0.07 -9.94
N ASP A 124 -1.02 1.35 -9.58
CA ASP A 124 -0.87 1.83 -8.21
C ASP A 124 -2.06 1.31 -7.37
N VAL A 125 -1.77 0.66 -6.24
CA VAL A 125 -2.82 -0.02 -5.45
C VAL A 125 -2.60 0.05 -3.95
N GLN A 126 -3.71 -0.02 -3.22
CA GLN A 126 -3.79 -0.56 -1.88
C GLN A 126 -4.33 -1.99 -1.98
N LEU A 127 -3.54 -2.97 -1.55
CA LEU A 127 -3.90 -4.40 -1.55
C LEU A 127 -3.93 -4.93 -0.12
N HIS A 128 -5.00 -5.63 0.22
CA HIS A 128 -5.11 -6.41 1.46
C HIS A 128 -5.12 -7.89 1.13
N VAL A 129 -4.34 -8.68 1.87
CA VAL A 129 -4.27 -10.14 1.74
C VAL A 129 -4.14 -10.76 3.12
N GLU A 130 -5.06 -11.68 3.46
CA GLU A 130 -4.86 -12.55 4.61
C GLU A 130 -4.32 -13.92 4.16
N TRP A 131 -3.31 -14.40 4.87
CA TRP A 131 -2.65 -15.66 4.56
C TRP A 131 -2.25 -16.42 5.82
N ARG A 132 -2.06 -17.73 5.69
CA ARG A 132 -1.47 -18.55 6.74
C ARG A 132 -0.66 -19.69 6.14
N THR A 133 0.41 -20.08 6.82
CA THR A 133 1.17 -21.29 6.54
C THR A 133 0.51 -22.49 7.20
N PRO A 134 0.80 -23.73 6.79
CA PRO A 134 0.31 -24.92 7.47
C PRO A 134 0.62 -24.90 8.98
N GLU A 135 -0.30 -25.41 9.79
CA GLU A 135 -0.11 -25.56 11.25
C GLU A 135 0.99 -26.59 11.57
N GLU A 136 1.02 -27.69 10.81
CA GLU A 136 2.07 -28.67 10.91
C GLU A 136 3.33 -28.15 10.22
N ILE A 137 4.41 -28.04 11.00
CA ILE A 137 5.69 -27.57 10.51
C ILE A 137 6.37 -28.69 9.72
N ASP A 138 6.62 -28.42 8.42
CA ASP A 138 7.45 -29.26 7.57
C ASP A 138 8.58 -28.42 6.96
N GLY A 139 9.80 -28.94 6.99
CA GLY A 139 10.99 -28.25 6.49
C GLY A 139 11.58 -27.18 7.41
N ASP A 140 12.51 -26.43 6.86
CA ASP A 140 13.22 -25.31 7.48
C ASP A 140 13.58 -24.22 6.46
N GLY A 141 14.01 -23.06 6.95
CA GLY A 141 14.45 -21.94 6.13
C GLY A 141 13.41 -21.55 5.07
N GLN A 142 13.82 -21.57 3.80
CA GLN A 142 12.96 -21.27 2.65
C GLN A 142 12.07 -22.46 2.21
N GLY A 143 12.27 -23.65 2.75
CA GLY A 143 11.42 -24.82 2.51
C GLY A 143 10.31 -25.00 3.55
N ARG A 144 9.83 -23.90 4.17
CA ARG A 144 8.86 -23.97 5.24
C ARG A 144 7.73 -22.94 5.04
N GLY A 145 6.58 -23.41 4.57
CA GLY A 145 5.40 -22.58 4.35
C GLY A 145 5.66 -21.42 3.39
N ASN A 146 6.30 -21.70 2.26
CA ASN A 146 6.76 -20.72 1.30
C ASN A 146 5.68 -20.41 0.24
N SER A 147 5.54 -19.14 -0.06
CA SER A 147 4.71 -18.57 -1.14
C SER A 147 5.15 -17.12 -1.39
N GLY A 148 4.41 -16.38 -2.21
CA GLY A 148 4.68 -14.97 -2.49
C GLY A 148 3.46 -14.24 -2.99
N VAL A 149 3.36 -12.94 -2.66
CA VAL A 149 2.40 -11.99 -3.25
C VAL A 149 3.15 -11.15 -4.26
N PHE A 150 2.79 -11.28 -5.53
CA PHE A 150 3.47 -10.60 -6.64
C PHE A 150 2.62 -9.43 -7.16
N LEU A 151 3.05 -8.21 -6.88
CA LEU A 151 2.48 -7.00 -7.44
C LEU A 151 2.88 -6.92 -8.92
N MET A 152 1.91 -6.68 -9.79
CA MET A 152 2.12 -6.69 -11.25
C MET A 152 2.75 -8.01 -11.77
N GLY A 153 2.61 -9.13 -11.03
CA GLY A 153 3.26 -10.40 -11.35
C GLY A 153 4.80 -10.38 -11.33
N LEU A 154 5.42 -9.28 -10.90
CA LEU A 154 6.85 -9.04 -11.01
C LEU A 154 7.53 -8.71 -9.68
N TYR A 155 6.84 -8.07 -8.74
CA TYR A 155 7.43 -7.49 -7.52
C TYR A 155 6.91 -8.22 -6.30
N GLU A 156 7.74 -9.07 -5.72
CA GLU A 156 7.36 -10.00 -4.66
C GLU A 156 7.47 -9.39 -3.27
N ILE A 157 6.39 -9.58 -2.51
CA ILE A 157 6.40 -9.54 -1.06
C ILE A 157 6.33 -10.99 -0.56
N GLN A 158 7.39 -11.44 0.09
CA GLN A 158 7.58 -12.82 0.53
C GLN A 158 6.51 -13.27 1.52
N VAL A 159 5.96 -14.47 1.29
CA VAL A 159 5.18 -15.24 2.25
C VAL A 159 6.03 -16.43 2.71
N LEU A 160 6.21 -16.58 4.02
CA LEU A 160 7.04 -17.63 4.61
C LEU A 160 6.60 -17.87 6.05
N ASP A 161 6.69 -19.10 6.53
CA ASP A 161 6.68 -19.32 7.97
C ASP A 161 8.01 -18.84 8.58
N SER A 162 7.98 -17.59 9.07
CA SER A 162 9.12 -16.94 9.71
C SER A 162 9.06 -16.97 11.24
N TRP A 163 8.14 -17.76 11.80
CA TRP A 163 8.05 -17.98 13.24
C TRP A 163 9.13 -18.93 13.73
N GLN A 164 10.11 -18.41 14.47
CA GLN A 164 11.26 -19.20 14.97
C GLN A 164 11.95 -20.02 13.86
N ASN A 165 12.02 -19.46 12.66
CA ASN A 165 12.61 -20.07 11.48
C ASN A 165 13.78 -19.21 10.99
N GLU A 166 14.97 -19.77 10.97
CA GLU A 166 16.19 -19.07 10.57
C GLU A 166 16.39 -19.20 9.05
N THR A 167 16.51 -18.08 8.37
CA THR A 167 16.90 -17.99 6.97
C THR A 167 17.53 -16.62 6.69
N TYR A 168 17.96 -16.35 5.46
CA TYR A 168 18.51 -15.05 5.10
C TYR A 168 17.48 -13.93 5.26
N SER A 169 17.89 -12.80 5.82
CA SER A 169 16.99 -11.73 6.27
C SER A 169 16.11 -11.12 5.16
N ASN A 170 16.62 -11.05 3.93
CA ASN A 170 15.87 -10.56 2.77
C ASN A 170 15.06 -11.65 2.04
N GLY A 171 14.79 -12.78 2.70
CA GLY A 171 13.88 -13.84 2.30
C GLY A 171 12.90 -14.22 3.41
N GLN A 172 12.87 -13.47 4.53
CA GLN A 172 11.88 -13.61 5.60
C GLN A 172 10.49 -13.13 5.12
N ALA A 173 9.43 -13.53 5.83
CA ALA A 173 8.08 -13.03 5.57
C ALA A 173 8.05 -11.51 5.52
N GLY A 174 7.38 -10.97 4.50
CA GLY A 174 7.29 -9.54 4.25
C GLY A 174 8.53 -8.91 3.62
N SER A 175 9.59 -9.66 3.32
CA SER A 175 10.72 -9.13 2.53
C SER A 175 10.25 -8.68 1.14
N ILE A 176 10.83 -7.60 0.63
CA ILE A 176 10.94 -7.42 -0.83
C ILE A 176 12.01 -8.42 -1.25
N TYR A 177 11.57 -9.57 -1.76
CA TYR A 177 12.39 -10.78 -1.88
C TYR A 177 13.73 -10.52 -2.58
N LYS A 178 14.84 -10.93 -1.93
CA LYS A 178 16.24 -10.73 -2.35
C LYS A 178 16.69 -9.27 -2.47
N GLN A 179 15.81 -8.27 -2.24
CA GLN A 179 16.16 -6.85 -2.35
C GLN A 179 16.27 -6.18 -0.98
N LYS A 180 15.29 -6.39 -0.08
CA LYS A 180 15.23 -5.69 1.20
C LYS A 180 14.54 -6.54 2.28
N ALA A 181 15.22 -6.72 3.40
CA ALA A 181 14.61 -7.31 4.59
C ALA A 181 13.55 -6.38 5.21
N PRO A 182 12.51 -6.93 5.86
CA PRO A 182 11.57 -6.15 6.65
C PRO A 182 12.29 -5.51 7.84
N MET A 183 11.75 -4.39 8.34
CA MET A 183 12.33 -3.68 9.50
C MET A 183 12.25 -4.52 10.78
N VAL A 184 11.23 -5.35 10.91
CA VAL A 184 11.00 -6.28 12.03
C VAL A 184 10.30 -7.54 11.51
N ASN A 185 10.44 -8.65 12.23
CA ASN A 185 9.64 -9.85 12.02
C ASN A 185 8.33 -9.73 12.83
N ALA A 186 7.19 -9.56 12.14
CA ALA A 186 5.86 -9.45 12.72
C ALA A 186 5.04 -10.73 12.56
N SER A 187 5.69 -11.88 12.23
CA SER A 187 5.02 -13.16 11.98
C SER A 187 4.38 -13.72 13.24
N LYS A 188 3.20 -14.30 13.06
CA LYS A 188 2.54 -15.16 14.05
C LYS A 188 2.97 -16.62 13.86
N ALA A 189 2.55 -17.49 14.77
CA ALA A 189 2.84 -18.91 14.70
C ALA A 189 2.19 -19.57 13.46
N PRO A 190 2.76 -20.72 12.97
CA PRO A 190 2.13 -21.48 11.89
C PRO A 190 0.67 -21.83 12.21
N GLY A 191 -0.18 -21.87 11.18
CA GLY A 191 -1.62 -22.06 11.32
C GLY A 191 -2.42 -20.81 11.69
N GLU A 192 -1.78 -19.76 12.24
CA GLU A 192 -2.46 -18.49 12.54
C GLU A 192 -2.58 -17.59 11.30
N TRP A 193 -3.76 -16.95 11.16
CA TRP A 193 -3.97 -15.97 10.10
C TRP A 193 -3.13 -14.73 10.29
N GLN A 194 -2.47 -14.32 9.23
CA GLN A 194 -1.64 -13.13 9.11
C GLN A 194 -2.21 -12.24 8.00
N SER A 195 -1.91 -10.95 8.06
CA SER A 195 -2.35 -10.00 7.04
C SER A 195 -1.19 -9.19 6.50
N TYR A 196 -1.23 -8.91 5.21
CA TYR A 196 -0.49 -7.84 4.58
C TYR A 196 -1.44 -6.74 4.14
N ASP A 197 -1.10 -5.49 4.48
CA ASP A 197 -1.64 -4.29 3.87
C ASP A 197 -0.50 -3.64 3.08
N ILE A 198 -0.65 -3.62 1.76
CA ILE A 198 0.40 -3.23 0.81
C ILE A 198 -0.06 -2.01 0.03
N PHE A 199 0.72 -0.93 0.09
CA PHE A 199 0.54 0.25 -0.75
C PHE A 199 1.67 0.27 -1.78
N PHE A 200 1.32 0.09 -3.04
CA PHE A 200 2.29 -0.03 -4.12
C PHE A 200 2.15 1.12 -5.12
N GLU A 201 3.27 1.76 -5.43
CA GLU A 201 3.43 2.73 -6.51
C GLU A 201 4.23 2.04 -7.62
N ARG A 202 3.62 1.87 -8.79
CA ARG A 202 4.27 1.22 -9.94
C ARG A 202 5.44 2.03 -10.50
N PRO A 203 6.36 1.40 -11.25
CA PRO A 203 7.38 2.14 -11.99
C PRO A 203 6.76 2.83 -13.20
N HIS A 204 7.42 3.90 -13.64
CA HIS A 204 7.10 4.56 -14.90
C HIS A 204 8.32 4.52 -15.80
N PHE A 205 8.08 4.29 -17.08
CA PHE A 205 9.10 4.23 -18.11
C PHE A 205 8.89 5.34 -19.12
N ASP A 206 9.98 5.79 -19.77
CA ASP A 206 9.92 6.65 -20.94
C ASP A 206 9.74 5.81 -22.23
N ASP A 207 9.68 6.50 -23.37
CA ASP A 207 9.50 5.86 -24.69
C ASP A 207 10.70 4.97 -25.10
N ASP A 208 11.87 5.19 -24.50
CA ASP A 208 13.07 4.38 -24.72
C ASP A 208 13.16 3.17 -23.76
N GLY A 209 12.16 3.01 -22.87
CA GLY A 209 12.09 1.94 -21.87
C GLY A 209 12.96 2.18 -20.64
N SER A 210 13.51 3.38 -20.47
CA SER A 210 14.26 3.74 -19.27
C SER A 210 13.30 4.09 -18.13
N VAL A 211 13.63 3.66 -16.90
CA VAL A 211 12.82 3.98 -15.73
C VAL A 211 12.96 5.46 -15.35
N ILE A 212 11.86 6.22 -15.40
CA ILE A 212 11.80 7.63 -14.98
C ILE A 212 11.30 7.80 -13.54
N LYS A 213 10.45 6.87 -13.07
CA LYS A 213 10.03 6.76 -11.67
C LYS A 213 10.18 5.29 -11.26
N PRO A 214 10.99 4.94 -10.27
CA PRO A 214 11.05 3.57 -9.76
C PRO A 214 9.77 3.22 -8.99
N ALA A 215 9.52 1.92 -8.82
CA ALA A 215 8.45 1.45 -7.95
C ALA A 215 8.79 1.70 -6.47
N TYR A 216 7.74 1.93 -5.67
CA TYR A 216 7.83 2.03 -4.21
C TYR A 216 6.76 1.15 -3.56
N VAL A 217 7.08 0.65 -2.38
CA VAL A 217 6.12 -0.11 -1.59
C VAL A 217 6.16 0.29 -0.12
N THR A 218 4.98 0.38 0.48
CA THR A 218 4.77 0.43 1.94
C THR A 218 4.02 -0.83 2.31
N VAL A 219 4.48 -1.55 3.34
CA VAL A 219 3.88 -2.80 3.78
C VAL A 219 3.68 -2.80 5.29
N LEU A 220 2.46 -3.12 5.72
CA LEU A 220 2.17 -3.51 7.08
C LEU A 220 1.99 -5.03 7.12
N HIS A 221 2.60 -5.69 8.10
CA HIS A 221 2.41 -7.09 8.41
C HIS A 221 1.75 -7.21 9.78
N ASN A 222 0.55 -7.76 9.85
CA ASN A 222 -0.26 -7.82 11.07
C ASN A 222 -0.43 -6.44 11.74
N GLY A 223 -0.62 -5.38 10.92
CA GLY A 223 -0.74 -4.00 11.38
C GLY A 223 0.58 -3.32 11.76
N VAL A 224 1.71 -4.03 11.71
CA VAL A 224 3.05 -3.49 12.01
C VAL A 224 3.73 -3.04 10.71
N LEU A 225 4.18 -1.79 10.65
CA LEU A 225 4.91 -1.24 9.51
C LEU A 225 6.26 -1.95 9.36
N ILE A 226 6.45 -2.65 8.24
CA ILE A 226 7.69 -3.39 7.93
C ILE A 226 8.48 -2.80 6.76
N HIS A 227 7.81 -2.05 5.87
CA HIS A 227 8.44 -1.22 4.84
C HIS A 227 7.72 0.12 4.75
N HIS A 228 8.47 1.22 4.72
CA HIS A 228 7.94 2.58 4.56
C HIS A 228 8.45 3.20 3.27
N ARG A 229 7.58 3.27 2.26
CA ARG A 229 7.88 3.81 0.93
C ARG A 229 9.26 3.36 0.41
N GLN A 230 9.50 2.05 0.55
CA GLN A 230 10.77 1.44 0.15
C GLN A 230 10.87 1.40 -1.37
N LYS A 231 11.94 1.96 -1.92
CA LYS A 231 12.26 1.87 -3.36
C LYS A 231 12.62 0.44 -3.71
N LEU A 232 12.01 -0.08 -4.80
CA LEU A 232 12.38 -1.35 -5.42
C LEU A 232 13.51 -1.13 -6.44
N GLN A 233 14.29 -2.18 -6.70
CA GLN A 233 15.42 -2.13 -7.65
C GLN A 233 15.02 -2.66 -9.03
N GLY A 234 13.83 -3.24 -9.18
CA GLY A 234 13.29 -3.88 -10.37
C GLY A 234 12.46 -5.11 -10.00
N PRO A 235 12.02 -5.92 -10.97
CA PRO A 235 11.36 -7.19 -10.75
C PRO A 235 12.14 -8.10 -9.81
N THR A 236 11.43 -8.94 -9.07
CA THR A 236 12.04 -9.96 -8.21
C THR A 236 12.82 -10.97 -9.04
N VAL A 237 13.99 -11.35 -8.52
CA VAL A 237 14.85 -12.35 -9.15
C VAL A 237 15.45 -13.26 -8.09
N TYR A 238 15.43 -14.56 -8.37
CA TYR A 238 16.02 -15.54 -7.48
C TYR A 238 17.56 -15.45 -7.47
N ILE A 239 18.18 -15.27 -8.64
CA ILE A 239 19.65 -15.20 -8.81
C ILE A 239 20.00 -13.92 -9.58
N GLY A 240 20.94 -13.15 -9.05
CA GLY A 240 21.47 -11.93 -9.68
C GLY A 240 20.93 -10.65 -9.07
N LEU A 241 21.11 -9.55 -9.79
CA LEU A 241 20.65 -8.23 -9.38
C LEU A 241 19.42 -7.83 -10.18
N SER A 242 18.39 -7.39 -9.47
CA SER A 242 17.20 -6.81 -10.09
C SER A 242 17.56 -5.62 -10.99
N LYS A 243 16.90 -5.55 -12.14
CA LYS A 243 16.97 -4.42 -13.06
C LYS A 243 15.60 -4.18 -13.64
N TYR A 244 15.20 -2.92 -13.73
CA TYR A 244 13.97 -2.57 -14.40
C TYR A 244 14.02 -2.99 -15.88
N MET A 245 12.92 -3.53 -16.33
CA MET A 245 12.60 -3.75 -17.74
C MET A 245 11.24 -3.09 -18.00
N PRO A 246 11.04 -2.44 -19.15
CA PRO A 246 9.76 -1.83 -19.46
C PRO A 246 8.67 -2.89 -19.52
N HIS A 247 7.53 -2.57 -18.95
CA HIS A 247 6.33 -3.39 -18.93
C HIS A 247 5.10 -2.49 -18.89
N ASP A 248 3.92 -3.04 -19.04
CA ASP A 248 2.67 -2.31 -19.05
C ASP A 248 2.40 -1.58 -17.73
N SER A 249 1.58 -0.54 -17.83
CA SER A 249 1.20 0.29 -16.68
C SER A 249 0.24 -0.40 -15.71
N LYS A 250 -0.45 -1.44 -16.13
CA LYS A 250 -1.30 -2.31 -15.33
C LYS A 250 -0.99 -3.76 -15.68
N MET A 251 -0.82 -4.60 -14.68
CA MET A 251 -0.54 -6.03 -14.82
C MET A 251 -1.20 -6.80 -13.67
N PRO A 252 -1.38 -8.13 -13.77
CA PRO A 252 -2.04 -8.93 -12.75
C PRO A 252 -1.31 -8.91 -11.40
N ILE A 253 -2.06 -9.13 -10.33
CA ILE A 253 -1.52 -9.54 -9.02
C ILE A 253 -1.38 -11.06 -9.04
N GLY A 254 -0.24 -11.60 -8.60
CA GLY A 254 0.03 -13.02 -8.57
C GLY A 254 0.17 -13.59 -7.17
N LEU A 255 -0.17 -14.88 -7.02
CA LEU A 255 0.11 -15.67 -5.83
C LEU A 255 0.91 -16.93 -6.23
N GLN A 256 1.93 -17.27 -5.43
CA GLN A 256 2.89 -18.29 -5.79
C GLN A 256 2.57 -19.65 -5.19
N ASP A 257 2.67 -20.69 -6.02
CA ASP A 257 2.86 -22.07 -5.61
C ASP A 257 4.37 -22.35 -5.50
N HIS A 258 4.86 -22.53 -4.28
CA HIS A 258 6.25 -22.94 -4.01
C HIS A 258 6.35 -24.36 -3.43
N GLY A 259 5.26 -25.15 -3.53
CA GLY A 259 5.22 -26.53 -3.06
C GLY A 259 4.64 -26.71 -1.65
N ASP A 260 4.24 -25.64 -0.99
CA ASP A 260 3.65 -25.64 0.35
C ASP A 260 2.15 -25.33 0.31
N TYR A 261 1.36 -25.92 1.23
CA TYR A 261 -0.09 -25.69 1.38
C TYR A 261 -0.38 -24.35 2.07
N VAL A 262 0.10 -23.24 1.51
CA VAL A 262 -0.23 -21.91 2.02
C VAL A 262 -1.67 -21.58 1.67
N SER A 263 -2.39 -21.04 2.65
CA SER A 263 -3.80 -20.69 2.50
C SER A 263 -3.99 -19.17 2.49
N PHE A 264 -4.99 -18.71 1.73
CA PHE A 264 -5.33 -17.30 1.57
C PHE A 264 -6.83 -17.07 1.76
N ARG A 265 -7.21 -15.88 2.21
CA ARG A 265 -8.60 -15.44 2.29
C ARG A 265 -8.67 -13.92 2.29
N ASN A 266 -9.87 -13.35 2.17
CA ASN A 266 -10.13 -11.92 2.31
C ASN A 266 -9.12 -11.09 1.51
N ILE A 267 -9.16 -11.24 0.17
CA ILE A 267 -8.26 -10.52 -0.73
C ILE A 267 -9.04 -9.44 -1.44
N TRP A 268 -8.62 -8.19 -1.27
CA TRP A 268 -9.24 -7.06 -1.96
C TRP A 268 -8.20 -6.00 -2.32
N VAL A 269 -8.53 -5.20 -3.34
CA VAL A 269 -7.67 -4.15 -3.86
C VAL A 269 -8.45 -2.86 -4.10
N ARG A 270 -7.80 -1.73 -3.88
CA ARG A 270 -8.26 -0.40 -4.32
C ARG A 270 -7.21 0.18 -5.27
N GLU A 271 -7.63 0.73 -6.41
CA GLU A 271 -6.76 1.52 -7.27
C GLU A 271 -6.51 2.90 -6.65
N LEU A 272 -5.27 3.43 -6.78
CA LEU A 272 -4.83 4.71 -6.21
C LEU A 272 -4.57 5.76 -7.30
#